data_59e33f950b46021cdebd3bed11828f40
#
_entry.id   59e33f950b46021cdebd3bed11828f40
#
_cell.length_a   1.000
_cell.length_b   1.000
_cell.length_c   1.000
_cell.angle_alpha   90.00
_cell.angle_beta   90.00
_cell.angle_gamma   90.00
#
_symmetry.space_group_name_H-M   'P 1'
#
loop_
_entity.id
_entity.type
_entity.pdbx_description
1 polymer ?
#
loop_
_entity_poly.entity_id
_entity_poly.type
_entity_poly.pdbx_seq_one_letter_code
_entity_poly.pdbx_strand_id
1 'polypeptide(L)'
;MKNDKIDKLKENYNNIEIPKELDDVINDAFKESEDKKIENNKKDWRRNMKNMKKWYASAAAVGLIIVSVNASSTFATSLENIPVIGNIIKIVNFNNYRINKDGMDVSISLPEVSSDSKDLEYKLNKEFEKEGKEAYKKYEVEVAKLEKEGKTTHKSADIWSETIAENDKTASIAIYNTEIEASAATNRKIYNINKEDKTVLTLEGMFGNNDYVDVLSKNILSQMKERTKKDSNDVYFVDNTFKIKKDQPFYINNKGELVICFDEYEVAPGSTGLVEFVIPSNIVSKLMK
;
A
#
# COMPACT_ATOMS: atom_id res chain seq x y z
N MET A 1 27.64 -10.44 -34.39
CA MET A 1 27.32 -8.99 -34.25
C MET A 1 26.29 -8.61 -33.16
N LYS A 2 25.58 -9.57 -32.52
CA LYS A 2 24.59 -9.23 -31.45
C LYS A 2 25.18 -9.26 -30.03
N ASN A 3 26.27 -10.00 -29.80
CA ASN A 3 26.92 -10.13 -28.48
C ASN A 3 27.82 -8.93 -28.13
N ASP A 4 28.41 -8.29 -29.10
CA ASP A 4 29.38 -7.20 -28.91
C ASP A 4 28.79 -5.93 -28.25
N LYS A 5 27.49 -5.66 -28.48
CA LYS A 5 26.78 -4.56 -27.82
C LYS A 5 26.44 -4.85 -26.35
N ILE A 6 26.14 -6.10 -26.03
CA ILE A 6 25.81 -6.53 -24.66
C ILE A 6 27.09 -6.53 -23.82
N ASP A 7 28.19 -6.98 -24.39
CA ASP A 7 29.48 -6.99 -23.70
C ASP A 7 29.98 -5.57 -23.42
N LYS A 8 29.83 -4.64 -24.36
CA LYS A 8 30.11 -3.20 -24.14
C LYS A 8 29.20 -2.55 -23.09
N LEU A 9 27.92 -2.94 -23.01
CA LEU A 9 27.01 -2.44 -21.99
C LEU A 9 27.39 -2.96 -20.61
N LYS A 10 27.81 -4.21 -20.49
CA LYS A 10 28.33 -4.79 -19.23
C LYS A 10 29.64 -4.14 -18.80
N GLU A 11 30.54 -3.88 -19.73
CA GLU A 11 31.78 -3.20 -19.46
C GLU A 11 31.57 -1.76 -18.99
N ASN A 12 30.68 -1.02 -19.64
CA ASN A 12 30.29 0.32 -19.20
C ASN A 12 29.63 0.32 -17.82
N TYR A 13 28.78 -0.66 -17.50
CA TYR A 13 28.14 -0.78 -16.20
C TYR A 13 29.14 -1.09 -15.08
N ASN A 14 30.12 -1.96 -15.35
CA ASN A 14 31.15 -2.32 -14.38
C ASN A 14 32.22 -1.22 -14.18
N ASN A 15 32.29 -0.25 -15.09
CA ASN A 15 33.23 0.88 -15.03
C ASN A 15 32.59 2.18 -14.50
N ILE A 16 31.36 2.12 -13.97
CA ILE A 16 30.77 3.27 -13.27
C ILE A 16 31.53 3.43 -11.95
N GLU A 17 32.32 4.48 -11.84
CA GLU A 17 32.98 4.82 -10.58
C GLU A 17 31.95 5.23 -9.54
N ILE A 18 31.91 4.49 -8.44
CA ILE A 18 31.09 4.87 -7.27
C ILE A 18 31.79 6.09 -6.64
N PRO A 19 31.09 7.23 -6.45
CA PRO A 19 31.69 8.40 -5.81
C PRO A 19 32.20 8.04 -4.41
N LYS A 20 33.43 8.42 -4.09
CA LYS A 20 34.08 8.14 -2.78
C LYS A 20 33.30 8.77 -1.62
N GLU A 21 32.56 9.85 -1.90
CA GLU A 21 31.72 10.54 -0.95
C GLU A 21 30.56 9.67 -0.43
N LEU A 22 30.17 8.60 -1.16
CA LEU A 22 29.12 7.68 -0.74
C LEU A 22 29.57 6.82 0.46
N ASP A 23 30.82 6.39 0.47
CA ASP A 23 31.40 5.62 1.58
C ASP A 23 31.48 6.50 2.86
N ASP A 24 31.77 7.78 2.71
CA ASP A 24 31.82 8.71 3.84
C ASP A 24 30.42 8.96 4.43
N VAL A 25 29.39 9.14 3.58
CA VAL A 25 27.99 9.30 4.01
C VAL A 25 27.47 8.05 4.73
N ILE A 26 27.82 6.87 4.24
CA ILE A 26 27.43 5.58 4.86
C ILE A 26 28.13 5.44 6.23
N ASN A 27 29.42 5.71 6.30
CA ASN A 27 30.20 5.60 7.54
C ASN A 27 29.74 6.63 8.60
N ASP A 28 29.41 7.84 8.20
CA ASP A 28 28.89 8.87 9.11
C ASP A 28 27.49 8.51 9.62
N ALA A 29 26.62 7.95 8.79
CA ALA A 29 25.32 7.44 9.21
C ALA A 29 25.45 6.28 10.24
N PHE A 30 26.42 5.38 10.07
CA PHE A 30 26.69 4.33 11.05
C PHE A 30 27.23 4.89 12.37
N LYS A 31 28.17 5.82 12.34
CA LYS A 31 28.71 6.48 13.55
C LYS A 31 27.61 7.22 14.32
N GLU A 32 26.79 7.98 13.65
CA GLU A 32 25.70 8.71 14.29
C GLU A 32 24.65 7.77 14.93
N SER A 33 24.44 6.57 14.37
CA SER A 33 23.56 5.54 14.93
C SER A 33 24.18 4.87 16.17
N GLU A 34 25.49 4.72 16.25
CA GLU A 34 26.19 4.12 17.40
C GLU A 34 26.27 5.12 18.57
N ASP A 35 26.55 6.38 18.32
CA ASP A 35 26.66 7.40 19.37
C ASP A 35 25.31 7.66 20.09
N LYS A 36 24.19 7.60 19.36
CA LYS A 36 22.84 7.72 19.96
C LYS A 36 22.41 6.51 20.78
N LYS A 37 23.04 5.33 20.61
CA LYS A 37 22.75 4.12 21.39
C LYS A 37 23.42 4.07 22.76
N ILE A 38 24.45 4.85 23.00
CA ILE A 38 25.30 4.73 24.20
C ILE A 38 24.79 5.57 25.38
N GLU A 39 24.01 6.64 25.14
CA GLU A 39 23.67 7.61 26.19
C GLU A 39 22.40 7.31 27.00
N ASN A 40 21.48 6.50 26.51
CA ASN A 40 20.15 6.35 27.13
C ASN A 40 19.87 5.03 27.91
N ASN A 41 20.84 4.13 28.13
CA ASN A 41 20.47 2.80 28.67
C ASN A 41 21.36 2.25 29.80
N LYS A 42 21.88 3.07 30.73
CA LYS A 42 22.71 2.52 31.86
C LYS A 42 22.13 2.61 33.28
N LYS A 43 20.97 3.21 33.53
CA LYS A 43 20.55 3.42 34.94
C LYS A 43 19.35 2.66 35.50
N ASP A 44 18.40 2.19 34.70
CA ASP A 44 17.15 1.66 35.27
C ASP A 44 16.88 0.15 35.10
N TRP A 45 17.67 -0.58 34.37
CA TRP A 45 17.36 -1.99 34.05
C TRP A 45 17.83 -3.02 35.11
N ARG A 46 18.69 -2.62 36.06
CA ARG A 46 19.23 -3.59 37.05
C ARG A 46 18.36 -3.83 38.26
N ARG A 47 17.28 -3.08 38.47
CA ARG A 47 16.50 -3.13 39.72
C ARG A 47 15.27 -4.03 39.69
N ASN A 48 14.74 -4.43 38.56
CA ASN A 48 13.48 -5.19 38.43
C ASN A 48 13.61 -6.67 38.01
N MET A 49 14.82 -7.19 37.82
CA MET A 49 15.02 -8.55 37.30
C MET A 49 15.07 -9.68 38.37
N LYS A 50 14.79 -9.40 39.65
CA LYS A 50 14.92 -10.45 40.71
C LYS A 50 13.67 -11.33 40.95
N ASN A 51 12.49 -10.99 40.43
CA ASN A 51 11.24 -11.70 40.75
C ASN A 51 10.47 -12.34 39.60
N MET A 52 11.04 -12.46 38.40
CA MET A 52 10.34 -13.11 37.26
C MET A 52 11.12 -14.31 36.69
N LYS A 53 11.61 -15.16 37.54
CA LYS A 53 12.05 -16.51 37.14
C LYS A 53 10.86 -17.46 37.27
N LYS A 54 10.12 -17.71 36.16
CA LYS A 54 9.40 -18.98 35.93
C LYS A 54 8.32 -18.92 34.82
N TRP A 55 8.33 -18.04 33.82
CA TRP A 55 7.27 -18.11 32.78
C TRP A 55 7.65 -17.73 31.35
N TYR A 56 8.89 -17.82 30.93
CA TYR A 56 9.26 -17.59 29.51
C TYR A 56 10.23 -18.66 29.00
N ALA A 57 9.66 -19.82 28.71
CA ALA A 57 10.22 -20.72 27.71
C ALA A 57 9.24 -20.73 26.54
N SER A 58 9.63 -20.18 25.41
CA SER A 58 8.94 -20.07 24.13
C SER A 58 8.24 -18.72 23.82
N ALA A 59 9.04 -17.66 23.71
CA ALA A 59 8.70 -16.56 22.83
C ALA A 59 10.00 -16.09 22.20
N ALA A 60 10.27 -16.55 20.98
CA ALA A 60 11.29 -15.94 20.16
C ALA A 60 10.96 -14.45 20.03
N ALA A 61 11.86 -13.60 20.55
CA ALA A 61 11.71 -12.18 20.46
C ALA A 61 11.87 -11.76 18.99
N VAL A 62 10.78 -11.68 18.28
CA VAL A 62 10.73 -10.93 17.03
C VAL A 62 10.98 -9.47 17.40
N GLY A 63 12.19 -8.99 17.12
CA GLY A 63 12.59 -7.63 17.43
C GLY A 63 11.75 -6.66 16.60
N LEU A 64 10.72 -6.10 17.22
CA LEU A 64 9.99 -4.94 16.72
C LEU A 64 10.96 -3.76 16.63
N ILE A 65 11.48 -3.49 15.45
CA ILE A 65 12.06 -2.19 15.15
C ILE A 65 10.90 -1.29 14.72
N ILE A 66 10.24 -0.67 15.68
CA ILE A 66 9.44 0.52 15.41
C ILE A 66 10.46 1.62 15.13
N VAL A 67 10.76 1.82 13.87
CA VAL A 67 11.47 3.01 13.43
C VAL A 67 10.43 4.13 13.43
N SER A 68 10.25 4.78 14.58
CA SER A 68 9.71 6.12 14.57
C SER A 68 10.75 6.98 13.85
N VAL A 69 10.58 7.17 12.54
CA VAL A 69 11.38 8.10 11.75
C VAL A 69 10.97 9.51 12.19
N ASN A 70 11.47 9.96 13.33
CA ASN A 70 11.58 11.38 13.57
C ASN A 70 12.59 11.91 12.55
N ALA A 71 12.01 12.40 11.45
CA ALA A 71 12.54 13.38 10.52
C ALA A 71 14.07 13.54 10.47
N SER A 72 14.71 12.84 9.55
CA SER A 72 15.86 13.44 8.90
C SER A 72 15.36 14.64 8.08
N SER A 73 16.13 15.73 8.06
CA SER A 73 15.78 16.97 7.36
C SER A 73 15.41 16.79 5.87
N THR A 74 15.84 15.70 5.26
CA THR A 74 15.49 15.29 3.86
C THR A 74 14.05 14.77 3.73
N PHE A 75 13.49 14.23 4.81
CA PHE A 75 12.08 13.81 4.84
C PHE A 75 11.15 14.99 5.11
N ALA A 76 11.62 15.99 5.90
CA ALA A 76 10.87 17.22 6.14
C ALA A 76 10.68 18.05 4.85
N THR A 77 11.64 18.04 3.92
CA THR A 77 11.50 18.70 2.61
C THR A 77 10.58 17.97 1.66
N SER A 78 10.37 16.67 1.82
CA SER A 78 9.29 15.96 1.08
C SER A 78 7.90 16.22 1.68
N LEU A 79 7.82 16.68 2.91
CA LEU A 79 6.57 17.09 3.56
C LEU A 79 6.06 18.47 3.10
N GLU A 80 6.89 19.29 2.44
CA GLU A 80 6.45 20.57 1.85
C GLU A 80 5.46 20.40 0.68
N ASN A 81 5.35 19.19 0.14
CA ASN A 81 4.37 18.81 -0.90
C ASN A 81 3.35 17.77 -0.41
N ILE A 82 2.98 17.79 0.88
CA ILE A 82 1.89 16.94 1.37
C ILE A 82 0.62 17.35 0.62
N PRO A 83 -0.02 16.44 -0.12
CA PRO A 83 -1.27 16.77 -0.77
C PRO A 83 -2.29 17.16 0.31
N VAL A 84 -2.62 18.43 0.38
CA VAL A 84 -3.76 18.88 1.18
C VAL A 84 -4.99 18.48 0.38
N ILE A 85 -5.62 17.37 0.78
CA ILE A 85 -6.84 16.88 0.15
C ILE A 85 -7.96 17.87 0.50
N GLY A 86 -8.13 18.88 -0.38
CA GLY A 86 -9.22 19.84 -0.35
C GLY A 86 -9.42 20.59 0.96
N ASN A 87 -8.38 21.00 1.66
CA ASN A 87 -8.44 21.66 2.98
C ASN A 87 -9.18 20.87 4.09
N ILE A 88 -9.70 19.66 3.78
CA ILE A 88 -10.51 18.85 4.71
C ILE A 88 -9.65 17.79 5.38
N ILE A 89 -8.69 17.20 4.66
CA ILE A 89 -7.82 16.15 5.17
C ILE A 89 -6.36 16.53 4.87
N LYS A 90 -5.53 16.41 5.88
CA LYS A 90 -4.07 16.54 5.78
C LYS A 90 -3.44 15.22 6.20
N ILE A 91 -2.53 14.70 5.40
CA ILE A 91 -1.64 13.63 5.86
C ILE A 91 -0.63 14.29 6.80
N VAL A 92 -0.63 13.90 8.08
CA VAL A 92 0.21 14.53 9.10
C VAL A 92 1.40 13.68 9.50
N ASN A 93 1.31 12.37 9.26
CA ASN A 93 2.37 11.41 9.59
C ASN A 93 2.19 10.14 8.77
N PHE A 94 3.17 9.22 8.87
CA PHE A 94 3.07 7.86 8.37
C PHE A 94 3.42 6.88 9.47
N ASN A 95 2.54 5.89 9.68
CA ASN A 95 2.82 4.76 10.56
C ASN A 95 3.62 3.72 9.76
N ASN A 96 4.89 3.54 10.14
CA ASN A 96 5.81 2.67 9.43
C ASN A 96 6.12 1.42 10.27
N TYR A 97 5.99 0.24 9.64
CA TYR A 97 6.41 -1.04 10.21
C TYR A 97 7.35 -1.73 9.22
N ARG A 98 8.34 -2.46 9.73
CA ARG A 98 9.26 -3.21 8.90
C ARG A 98 9.56 -4.58 9.51
N ILE A 99 9.62 -5.60 8.65
CA ILE A 99 10.10 -6.94 8.98
C ILE A 99 11.22 -7.25 8.00
N ASN A 100 12.41 -7.57 8.52
CA ASN A 100 13.55 -8.04 7.73
C ASN A 100 14.16 -9.24 8.46
N LYS A 101 13.71 -10.45 8.11
CA LYS A 101 14.08 -11.66 8.78
C LYS A 101 13.86 -12.92 7.93
N ASP A 102 14.77 -13.86 8.01
CA ASP A 102 14.68 -15.18 7.35
C ASP A 102 14.41 -15.10 5.83
N GLY A 103 14.94 -14.06 5.18
CA GLY A 103 14.76 -13.81 3.75
C GLY A 103 13.44 -13.14 3.40
N MET A 104 12.65 -12.73 4.40
CA MET A 104 11.46 -11.89 4.23
C MET A 104 11.81 -10.41 4.45
N ASP A 105 11.45 -9.55 3.52
CA ASP A 105 11.59 -8.09 3.63
C ASP A 105 10.22 -7.43 3.41
N VAL A 106 9.65 -6.88 4.47
CA VAL A 106 8.32 -6.25 4.44
C VAL A 106 8.43 -4.82 4.90
N SER A 107 7.89 -3.90 4.11
CA SER A 107 7.74 -2.48 4.41
C SER A 107 6.24 -2.14 4.44
N ILE A 108 5.79 -1.47 5.49
CA ILE A 108 4.39 -1.02 5.63
C ILE A 108 4.44 0.46 5.99
N SER A 109 3.89 1.30 5.13
CA SER A 109 3.83 2.75 5.30
C SER A 109 2.40 3.24 5.08
N LEU A 110 1.66 3.47 6.14
CA LEU A 110 0.26 3.90 6.08
C LEU A 110 0.07 5.31 6.61
N PRO A 111 -0.79 6.13 5.99
CA PRO A 111 -0.97 7.51 6.35
C PRO A 111 -1.67 7.66 7.70
N GLU A 112 -1.29 8.67 8.45
CA GLU A 112 -2.08 9.24 9.51
C GLU A 112 -2.64 10.57 9.03
N VAL A 113 -3.94 10.77 9.15
CA VAL A 113 -4.62 11.95 8.62
C VAL A 113 -5.17 12.82 9.73
N SER A 114 -5.20 14.12 9.49
CA SER A 114 -5.92 15.09 10.32
C SER A 114 -7.04 15.73 9.51
N SER A 115 -8.18 15.96 10.14
CA SER A 115 -9.35 16.57 9.53
C SER A 115 -10.02 17.57 10.49
N ASP A 116 -10.74 18.53 9.92
CA ASP A 116 -11.66 19.38 10.68
C ASP A 116 -12.89 18.60 11.19
N SER A 117 -13.23 17.48 10.54
CA SER A 117 -14.21 16.51 11.01
C SER A 117 -13.53 15.41 11.85
N LYS A 118 -13.72 15.47 13.17
CA LYS A 118 -13.14 14.50 14.09
C LYS A 118 -13.69 13.08 13.91
N ASP A 119 -14.91 12.92 13.44
CA ASP A 119 -15.51 11.62 13.13
C ASP A 119 -14.85 11.01 11.89
N LEU A 120 -14.62 11.79 10.84
CA LEU A 120 -13.93 11.34 9.63
C LEU A 120 -12.47 11.00 9.94
N GLU A 121 -11.75 11.87 10.67
CA GLU A 121 -10.38 11.64 11.11
C GLU A 121 -10.26 10.32 11.88
N TYR A 122 -11.14 10.13 12.88
CA TYR A 122 -11.14 8.90 13.68
C TYR A 122 -11.42 7.65 12.85
N LYS A 123 -12.41 7.70 11.96
CA LYS A 123 -12.76 6.55 11.10
C LYS A 123 -11.61 6.15 10.17
N LEU A 124 -11.02 7.13 9.48
CA LEU A 124 -9.91 6.86 8.56
C LEU A 124 -8.68 6.33 9.29
N ASN A 125 -8.25 7.01 10.36
CA ASN A 125 -7.07 6.58 11.11
C ASN A 125 -7.25 5.21 11.74
N LYS A 126 -8.45 4.89 12.22
CA LYS A 126 -8.77 3.56 12.76
C LYS A 126 -8.70 2.47 11.68
N GLU A 127 -9.20 2.73 10.49
CA GLU A 127 -9.11 1.77 9.37
C GLU A 127 -7.64 1.60 8.93
N PHE A 128 -6.88 2.68 8.77
CA PHE A 128 -5.46 2.61 8.41
C PHE A 128 -4.63 1.87 9.46
N GLU A 129 -4.86 2.13 10.74
CA GLU A 129 -4.21 1.41 11.84
C GLU A 129 -4.56 -0.10 11.80
N LYS A 130 -5.81 -0.43 11.52
CA LYS A 130 -6.27 -1.82 11.39
C LYS A 130 -5.59 -2.51 10.22
N GLU A 131 -5.56 -1.89 9.02
CA GLU A 131 -4.85 -2.42 7.85
C GLU A 131 -3.36 -2.69 8.17
N GLY A 132 -2.69 -1.72 8.79
CA GLY A 132 -1.28 -1.87 9.17
C GLY A 132 -1.04 -3.02 10.16
N LYS A 133 -1.88 -3.14 11.19
CA LYS A 133 -1.77 -4.21 12.19
C LYS A 133 -2.08 -5.59 11.60
N GLU A 134 -3.09 -5.70 10.75
CA GLU A 134 -3.45 -6.96 10.09
C GLU A 134 -2.35 -7.41 9.13
N ALA A 135 -1.82 -6.49 8.32
CA ALA A 135 -0.71 -6.75 7.44
C ALA A 135 0.55 -7.18 8.22
N TYR A 136 0.93 -6.42 9.24
CA TYR A 136 2.07 -6.75 10.08
C TYR A 136 1.93 -8.14 10.70
N LYS A 137 0.78 -8.43 11.30
CA LYS A 137 0.50 -9.72 11.93
C LYS A 137 0.55 -10.89 10.94
N LYS A 138 0.06 -10.70 9.71
CA LYS A 138 0.13 -11.70 8.64
C LYS A 138 1.59 -12.15 8.42
N TYR A 139 2.49 -11.19 8.22
CA TYR A 139 3.89 -11.49 7.94
C TYR A 139 4.66 -11.95 9.19
N GLU A 140 4.33 -11.44 10.38
CA GLU A 140 4.89 -11.93 11.64
C GLU A 140 4.62 -13.44 11.85
N VAL A 141 3.39 -13.89 11.58
CA VAL A 141 3.02 -15.30 11.66
C VAL A 141 3.76 -16.14 10.61
N GLU A 142 3.94 -15.61 9.40
CA GLU A 142 4.67 -16.30 8.34
C GLU A 142 6.16 -16.46 8.69
N VAL A 143 6.81 -15.42 9.22
CA VAL A 143 8.19 -15.49 9.74
C VAL A 143 8.31 -16.53 10.86
N ALA A 144 7.41 -16.50 11.85
CA ALA A 144 7.44 -17.45 12.97
C ALA A 144 7.28 -18.91 12.50
N LYS A 145 6.53 -19.14 11.42
CA LYS A 145 6.41 -20.46 10.79
C LYS A 145 7.72 -20.90 10.13
N LEU A 146 8.36 -20.00 9.36
CA LEU A 146 9.65 -20.28 8.72
C LEU A 146 10.72 -20.63 9.77
N GLU A 147 10.81 -19.86 10.85
CA GLU A 147 11.72 -20.12 11.97
C GLU A 147 11.49 -21.51 12.59
N LYS A 148 10.24 -21.86 12.87
CA LYS A 148 9.88 -23.16 13.43
C LYS A 148 10.27 -24.33 12.52
N GLU A 149 10.18 -24.13 11.22
CA GLU A 149 10.52 -25.12 10.21
C GLU A 149 12.01 -25.11 9.83
N GLY A 150 12.81 -24.18 10.35
CA GLY A 150 14.22 -23.99 9.99
C GLY A 150 14.40 -23.63 8.51
N LYS A 151 13.43 -22.90 7.92
CA LYS A 151 13.41 -22.51 6.50
C LYS A 151 13.62 -21.01 6.36
N THR A 152 14.09 -20.63 5.19
CA THR A 152 14.15 -19.24 4.73
C THR A 152 13.27 -19.07 3.49
N THR A 153 12.92 -17.84 3.18
CA THR A 153 12.17 -17.47 1.96
C THR A 153 12.94 -16.41 1.16
N HIS A 154 12.42 -16.02 -0.01
CA HIS A 154 12.84 -14.84 -0.76
C HIS A 154 11.57 -14.04 -1.11
N LYS A 155 10.84 -13.65 -0.07
CA LYS A 155 9.59 -12.92 -0.20
C LYS A 155 9.76 -11.48 0.26
N SER A 156 9.26 -10.55 -0.52
CA SER A 156 9.12 -9.16 -0.09
C SER A 156 7.68 -8.69 -0.23
N ALA A 157 7.32 -7.71 0.60
CA ALA A 157 6.05 -7.01 0.48
C ALA A 157 6.24 -5.53 0.76
N ASP A 158 5.59 -4.71 -0.05
CA ASP A 158 5.54 -3.26 0.13
C ASP A 158 4.09 -2.80 0.20
N ILE A 159 3.75 -2.15 1.31
CA ILE A 159 2.41 -1.61 1.55
C ILE A 159 2.55 -0.11 1.72
N TRP A 160 1.94 0.64 0.79
CA TRP A 160 2.01 2.10 0.78
C TRP A 160 0.67 2.71 0.40
N SER A 161 0.57 4.03 0.50
CA SER A 161 -0.64 4.76 0.14
C SER A 161 -0.37 5.91 -0.80
N GLU A 162 -1.38 6.25 -1.59
CA GLU A 162 -1.35 7.36 -2.54
C GLU A 162 -2.73 8.01 -2.64
N THR A 163 -2.75 9.35 -2.86
CA THR A 163 -3.97 10.04 -3.29
C THR A 163 -4.10 9.88 -4.80
N ILE A 164 -5.02 9.01 -5.22
CA ILE A 164 -5.18 8.63 -6.64
C ILE A 164 -6.10 9.53 -7.43
N ALA A 165 -7.00 10.24 -6.76
CA ALA A 165 -7.89 11.20 -7.40
C ALA A 165 -8.37 12.26 -6.41
N GLU A 166 -8.59 13.47 -6.92
CA GLU A 166 -9.18 14.57 -6.17
C GLU A 166 -9.92 15.52 -7.11
N ASN A 167 -11.13 15.92 -6.72
CA ASN A 167 -11.90 16.96 -7.36
C ASN A 167 -12.60 17.81 -6.28
N ASP A 168 -13.47 18.76 -6.67
CA ASP A 168 -14.13 19.68 -5.73
C ASP A 168 -15.00 18.95 -4.69
N LYS A 169 -15.55 17.79 -5.05
CA LYS A 169 -16.53 17.06 -4.21
C LYS A 169 -15.96 15.83 -3.53
N THR A 170 -14.94 15.20 -4.12
CA THR A 170 -14.43 13.91 -3.65
C THR A 170 -12.92 13.88 -3.64
N ALA A 171 -12.37 13.02 -2.77
CA ALA A 171 -10.97 12.62 -2.78
C ALA A 171 -10.86 11.11 -2.54
N SER A 172 -9.86 10.48 -3.13
CA SER A 172 -9.66 9.03 -3.05
C SER A 172 -8.23 8.70 -2.65
N ILE A 173 -8.07 7.96 -1.56
CA ILE A 173 -6.79 7.44 -1.08
C ILE A 173 -6.77 5.94 -1.35
N ALA A 174 -5.77 5.46 -2.08
CA ALA A 174 -5.52 4.04 -2.27
C ALA A 174 -4.41 3.56 -1.32
N ILE A 175 -4.61 2.41 -0.73
CA ILE A 175 -3.57 1.61 -0.06
C ILE A 175 -3.26 0.45 -0.98
N TYR A 176 -2.01 0.35 -1.41
CA TYR A 176 -1.49 -0.71 -2.25
C TYR A 176 -0.75 -1.73 -1.39
N ASN A 177 -0.86 -2.99 -1.76
CA ASN A 177 -0.05 -4.07 -1.22
C ASN A 177 0.54 -4.87 -2.39
N THR A 178 1.85 -4.78 -2.59
CA THR A 178 2.59 -5.55 -3.58
C THR A 178 3.37 -6.63 -2.87
N GLU A 179 3.08 -7.88 -3.16
CA GLU A 179 3.84 -9.04 -2.70
C GLU A 179 4.68 -9.59 -3.85
N ILE A 180 5.93 -9.93 -3.57
CA ILE A 180 6.89 -10.51 -4.53
C ILE A 180 7.46 -11.78 -3.91
N GLU A 181 7.25 -12.91 -4.57
CA GLU A 181 7.87 -14.18 -4.22
C GLU A 181 8.50 -14.81 -5.47
N ALA A 182 7.73 -15.42 -6.36
CA ALA A 182 8.18 -15.87 -7.68
C ALA A 182 7.77 -14.86 -8.77
N SER A 183 6.66 -14.17 -8.55
CA SER A 183 6.17 -13.06 -9.37
C SER A 183 5.62 -11.98 -8.45
N ALA A 184 5.49 -10.77 -8.95
CA ALA A 184 4.79 -9.70 -8.24
C ALA A 184 3.27 -9.87 -8.36
N ALA A 185 2.55 -9.52 -7.30
CA ALA A 185 1.10 -9.37 -7.31
C ALA A 185 0.71 -8.14 -6.48
N THR A 186 -0.07 -7.26 -7.08
CA THR A 186 -0.52 -6.02 -6.44
C THR A 186 -2.02 -6.04 -6.24
N ASN A 187 -2.46 -5.77 -5.02
CA ASN A 187 -3.85 -5.48 -4.71
C ASN A 187 -3.96 -4.09 -4.07
N ARG A 188 -5.19 -3.57 -4.02
CA ARG A 188 -5.44 -2.24 -3.47
C ARG A 188 -6.77 -2.15 -2.74
N LYS A 189 -6.79 -1.30 -1.72
CA LYS A 189 -8.00 -0.86 -1.03
C LYS A 189 -8.14 0.64 -1.21
N ILE A 190 -9.35 1.11 -1.55
CA ILE A 190 -9.59 2.51 -1.88
C ILE A 190 -10.59 3.09 -0.91
N TYR A 191 -10.24 4.24 -0.33
CA TYR A 191 -11.06 5.03 0.56
C TYR A 191 -11.50 6.29 -0.16
N ASN A 192 -12.79 6.38 -0.47
CA ASN A 192 -13.38 7.54 -1.13
C ASN A 192 -14.03 8.45 -0.10
N ILE A 193 -13.74 9.72 -0.18
CA ILE A 193 -14.18 10.72 0.79
C ILE A 193 -15.09 11.70 0.08
N ASN A 194 -16.32 11.86 0.58
CA ASN A 194 -17.17 12.98 0.23
C ASN A 194 -16.71 14.21 1.04
N LYS A 195 -16.25 15.24 0.35
CA LYS A 195 -15.71 16.46 0.97
C LYS A 195 -16.81 17.34 1.58
N GLU A 196 -18.02 17.31 1.01
CA GLU A 196 -19.16 18.08 1.50
C GLU A 196 -19.72 17.50 2.78
N ASP A 197 -20.04 16.19 2.76
CA ASP A 197 -20.63 15.49 3.92
C ASP A 197 -19.58 15.06 4.94
N LYS A 198 -18.29 15.11 4.57
CA LYS A 198 -17.15 14.61 5.41
C LYS A 198 -17.34 13.15 5.82
N THR A 199 -17.73 12.32 4.85
CA THR A 199 -18.01 10.89 5.04
C THR A 199 -17.21 10.04 4.06
N VAL A 200 -17.05 8.75 4.39
CA VAL A 200 -16.50 7.76 3.48
C VAL A 200 -17.61 7.24 2.58
N LEU A 201 -17.39 7.28 1.26
CA LEU A 201 -18.31 6.79 0.25
C LEU A 201 -18.15 5.28 0.06
N THR A 202 -19.27 4.59 -0.13
CA THR A 202 -19.36 3.20 -0.57
C THR A 202 -20.27 3.09 -1.78
N LEU A 203 -20.13 2.05 -2.60
CA LEU A 203 -21.05 1.83 -3.74
C LEU A 203 -22.49 1.69 -3.26
N GLU A 204 -22.73 0.95 -2.18
CA GLU A 204 -24.06 0.81 -1.60
C GLU A 204 -24.62 2.14 -1.12
N GLY A 205 -23.81 2.96 -0.45
CA GLY A 205 -24.23 4.31 0.00
C GLY A 205 -24.53 5.26 -1.15
N MET A 206 -23.82 5.14 -2.27
CA MET A 206 -24.04 5.96 -3.46
C MET A 206 -25.34 5.60 -4.18
N PHE A 207 -25.70 4.32 -4.25
CA PHE A 207 -26.84 3.85 -5.07
C PHE A 207 -28.08 3.45 -4.27
N GLY A 208 -27.96 3.29 -2.96
CA GLY A 208 -29.08 3.02 -2.05
C GLY A 208 -29.71 1.63 -2.16
N ASN A 209 -29.33 0.82 -3.15
CA ASN A 209 -29.80 -0.55 -3.35
C ASN A 209 -28.72 -1.39 -4.03
N ASN A 210 -28.96 -2.69 -4.24
CA ASN A 210 -27.98 -3.63 -4.84
C ASN A 210 -28.07 -3.76 -6.37
N ASP A 211 -28.96 -3.03 -7.04
CA ASP A 211 -29.17 -3.15 -8.51
C ASP A 211 -27.92 -2.69 -9.28
N TYR A 212 -27.09 -1.84 -8.66
CA TYR A 212 -25.83 -1.39 -9.25
C TYR A 212 -24.89 -2.55 -9.60
N VAL A 213 -24.88 -3.63 -8.81
CA VAL A 213 -24.01 -4.79 -9.07
C VAL A 213 -24.26 -5.35 -10.46
N ASP A 214 -25.53 -5.59 -10.81
CA ASP A 214 -25.89 -6.16 -12.11
C ASP A 214 -25.68 -5.18 -13.27
N VAL A 215 -26.01 -3.92 -13.05
CA VAL A 215 -25.90 -2.88 -14.09
C VAL A 215 -24.43 -2.58 -14.40
N LEU A 216 -23.60 -2.38 -13.37
CA LEU A 216 -22.17 -2.14 -13.54
C LEU A 216 -21.46 -3.35 -14.13
N SER A 217 -21.79 -4.58 -13.67
CA SER A 217 -21.21 -5.81 -14.19
C SER A 217 -21.47 -5.97 -15.69
N LYS A 218 -22.70 -5.73 -16.16
CA LYS A 218 -23.03 -5.78 -17.58
C LYS A 218 -22.28 -4.75 -18.40
N ASN A 219 -22.14 -3.53 -17.89
CA ASN A 219 -21.39 -2.47 -18.56
C ASN A 219 -19.90 -2.84 -18.67
N ILE A 220 -19.28 -3.29 -17.57
CA ILE A 220 -17.87 -3.68 -17.52
C ILE A 220 -17.60 -4.86 -18.45
N LEU A 221 -18.47 -5.89 -18.44
CA LEU A 221 -18.34 -7.02 -19.34
C LEU A 221 -18.42 -6.60 -20.81
N SER A 222 -19.28 -5.63 -21.15
CA SER A 222 -19.33 -5.05 -22.52
C SER A 222 -18.02 -4.36 -22.85
N GLN A 223 -17.47 -3.55 -21.95
CA GLN A 223 -16.18 -2.88 -22.16
C GLN A 223 -15.03 -3.87 -22.34
N MET A 224 -14.96 -4.95 -21.53
CA MET A 224 -13.96 -6.01 -21.68
C MET A 224 -14.04 -6.63 -23.07
N LYS A 225 -15.23 -7.01 -23.52
CA LYS A 225 -15.46 -7.58 -24.88
C LYS A 225 -15.06 -6.60 -25.99
N GLU A 226 -15.29 -5.32 -25.81
CA GLU A 226 -14.90 -4.29 -26.78
C GLU A 226 -13.39 -4.10 -26.82
N ARG A 227 -12.71 -4.08 -25.66
CA ARG A 227 -11.25 -3.98 -25.58
C ARG A 227 -10.59 -5.18 -26.27
N THR A 228 -11.01 -6.41 -25.96
CA THR A 228 -10.48 -7.63 -26.61
C THR A 228 -10.72 -7.65 -28.12
N LYS A 229 -11.82 -7.05 -28.63
CA LYS A 229 -12.05 -6.93 -30.08
C LYS A 229 -11.11 -5.93 -30.75
N LYS A 230 -10.74 -4.86 -30.02
CA LYS A 230 -9.82 -3.82 -30.53
C LYS A 230 -8.37 -4.28 -30.48
N ASP A 231 -7.98 -4.98 -29.41
CA ASP A 231 -6.66 -5.56 -29.24
C ASP A 231 -6.82 -7.00 -28.69
N SER A 232 -6.39 -7.98 -29.46
CA SER A 232 -6.45 -9.39 -29.05
C SER A 232 -5.50 -9.73 -27.88
N ASN A 233 -4.57 -8.82 -27.53
CA ASN A 233 -3.71 -8.97 -26.35
C ASN A 233 -4.44 -8.57 -25.07
N ASP A 234 -5.55 -7.82 -25.15
CA ASP A 234 -6.42 -7.53 -24.01
C ASP A 234 -7.27 -8.76 -23.66
N VAL A 235 -6.72 -9.64 -22.82
CA VAL A 235 -7.35 -10.90 -22.39
C VAL A 235 -8.00 -10.72 -21.02
N TYR A 236 -9.26 -11.17 -20.89
CA TYR A 236 -10.00 -11.17 -19.61
C TYR A 236 -10.48 -12.58 -19.26
N PHE A 237 -10.39 -12.98 -17.96
CA PHE A 237 -10.78 -14.29 -17.43
C PHE A 237 -12.26 -14.41 -17.11
N VAL A 238 -13.10 -13.64 -17.77
CA VAL A 238 -14.52 -13.51 -17.41
C VAL A 238 -15.43 -14.11 -18.47
N ASP A 239 -16.53 -14.65 -18.00
CA ASP A 239 -17.62 -15.16 -18.84
C ASP A 239 -18.90 -14.34 -18.64
N ASN A 240 -20.01 -14.84 -19.19
CA ASN A 240 -21.30 -14.14 -19.09
C ASN A 240 -21.92 -14.16 -17.69
N THR A 241 -21.33 -14.88 -16.73
CA THR A 241 -21.76 -14.92 -15.31
C THR A 241 -21.01 -13.90 -14.45
N PHE A 242 -20.07 -13.15 -15.05
CA PHE A 242 -19.27 -12.15 -14.37
C PHE A 242 -20.13 -11.15 -13.59
N LYS A 243 -19.76 -10.95 -12.33
CA LYS A 243 -20.34 -9.92 -11.45
C LYS A 243 -19.26 -9.29 -10.61
N ILE A 244 -19.35 -7.96 -10.45
CA ILE A 244 -18.54 -7.23 -9.46
C ILE A 244 -18.99 -7.62 -8.05
N LYS A 245 -18.10 -7.45 -7.08
CA LYS A 245 -18.44 -7.57 -5.65
C LYS A 245 -19.27 -6.37 -5.20
N LYS A 246 -20.03 -6.50 -4.12
CA LYS A 246 -20.75 -5.37 -3.53
C LYS A 246 -19.80 -4.28 -3.02
N ASP A 247 -18.66 -4.68 -2.50
CA ASP A 247 -17.58 -3.84 -2.00
C ASP A 247 -16.42 -3.70 -3.00
N GLN A 248 -16.70 -3.88 -4.32
CA GLN A 248 -15.68 -3.75 -5.35
C GLN A 248 -14.93 -2.42 -5.21
N PRO A 249 -13.59 -2.41 -5.23
CA PRO A 249 -12.82 -1.18 -5.20
C PRO A 249 -13.22 -0.22 -6.31
N PHE A 250 -13.39 1.04 -5.96
CA PHE A 250 -13.76 2.10 -6.90
C PHE A 250 -13.19 3.44 -6.47
N TYR A 251 -13.16 4.40 -7.38
CA TYR A 251 -12.92 5.79 -7.05
C TYR A 251 -13.70 6.73 -7.99
N ILE A 252 -13.79 8.00 -7.60
CA ILE A 252 -14.31 9.07 -8.45
C ILE A 252 -13.11 9.84 -8.97
N ASN A 253 -12.88 9.80 -10.27
CA ASN A 253 -11.72 10.44 -10.89
C ASN A 253 -11.82 11.99 -10.87
N ASN A 254 -10.76 12.65 -11.33
CA ASN A 254 -10.69 14.12 -11.34
C ASN A 254 -11.76 14.80 -12.19
N LYS A 255 -12.41 14.05 -13.11
CA LYS A 255 -13.54 14.51 -13.91
C LYS A 255 -14.91 14.26 -13.25
N GLY A 256 -14.94 13.62 -12.08
CA GLY A 256 -16.18 13.23 -11.39
C GLY A 256 -16.79 11.93 -11.93
N GLU A 257 -16.07 11.13 -12.69
CA GLU A 257 -16.53 9.86 -13.25
C GLU A 257 -16.26 8.71 -12.29
N LEU A 258 -17.21 7.79 -12.17
CA LEU A 258 -17.05 6.54 -11.40
C LEU A 258 -16.09 5.60 -12.14
N VAL A 259 -15.06 5.13 -11.44
CA VAL A 259 -14.10 4.14 -11.94
C VAL A 259 -14.15 2.90 -11.07
N ILE A 260 -14.48 1.75 -11.66
CA ILE A 260 -14.45 0.46 -10.97
C ILE A 260 -13.10 -0.21 -11.20
N CYS A 261 -12.52 -0.72 -10.13
CA CYS A 261 -11.15 -1.19 -10.06
C CYS A 261 -11.09 -2.68 -9.78
N PHE A 262 -10.08 -3.34 -10.38
CA PHE A 262 -9.78 -4.75 -10.18
C PHE A 262 -8.29 -4.90 -9.85
N ASP A 263 -7.98 -5.82 -8.97
CA ASP A 263 -6.62 -6.18 -8.60
C ASP A 263 -5.93 -7.01 -9.68
N GLU A 264 -4.61 -7.11 -9.61
CA GLU A 264 -3.88 -8.03 -10.49
C GLU A 264 -4.41 -9.45 -10.35
N TYR A 265 -4.50 -10.15 -11.45
CA TYR A 265 -5.07 -11.51 -11.56
C TYR A 265 -6.56 -11.64 -11.24
N GLU A 266 -7.27 -10.58 -10.89
CA GLU A 266 -8.70 -10.67 -10.55
C GLU A 266 -9.57 -10.92 -11.82
N VAL A 267 -9.29 -10.22 -12.91
CA VAL A 267 -10.07 -10.31 -14.15
C VAL A 267 -9.23 -10.49 -15.41
N ALA A 268 -7.91 -10.37 -15.30
CA ALA A 268 -6.96 -10.41 -16.41
C ALA A 268 -5.63 -11.03 -15.96
N PRO A 269 -4.73 -11.46 -16.90
CA PRO A 269 -3.38 -11.89 -16.55
C PRO A 269 -2.60 -10.81 -15.78
N GLY A 270 -1.69 -11.23 -14.87
CA GLY A 270 -0.84 -10.29 -14.10
C GLY A 270 -0.04 -9.33 -14.96
N SER A 271 0.34 -9.72 -16.18
CA SER A 271 0.99 -8.82 -17.14
C SER A 271 0.16 -7.61 -17.55
N THR A 272 -1.17 -7.64 -17.32
CA THR A 272 -2.07 -6.50 -17.55
C THR A 272 -2.01 -5.50 -16.40
N GLY A 273 -1.53 -5.92 -15.22
CA GLY A 273 -1.50 -5.10 -14.02
C GLY A 273 -2.88 -4.87 -13.40
N LEU A 274 -3.03 -3.74 -12.73
CA LEU A 274 -4.30 -3.29 -12.15
C LEU A 274 -5.25 -2.84 -13.27
N VAL A 275 -6.48 -3.36 -13.28
CA VAL A 275 -7.46 -3.08 -14.34
C VAL A 275 -8.52 -2.09 -13.85
N GLU A 276 -8.92 -1.17 -14.71
CA GLU A 276 -9.89 -0.11 -14.40
C GLU A 276 -10.90 0.10 -15.52
N PHE A 277 -12.14 0.38 -15.12
CA PHE A 277 -13.24 0.68 -16.04
C PHE A 277 -13.95 1.96 -15.62
N VAL A 278 -13.89 2.98 -16.48
CA VAL A 278 -14.70 4.19 -16.31
C VAL A 278 -16.14 3.87 -16.67
N ILE A 279 -17.06 4.17 -15.77
CA ILE A 279 -18.49 3.94 -15.98
C ILE A 279 -19.13 5.19 -16.61
N PRO A 280 -19.79 5.05 -17.75
CA PRO A 280 -20.45 6.17 -18.41
C PRO A 280 -21.48 6.86 -17.50
N SER A 281 -21.47 8.19 -17.50
CA SER A 281 -22.34 9.00 -16.62
C SER A 281 -23.83 8.71 -16.79
N ASN A 282 -24.29 8.35 -17.99
CA ASN A 282 -25.66 7.96 -18.25
C ASN A 282 -26.07 6.62 -17.59
N ILE A 283 -25.11 5.74 -17.29
CA ILE A 283 -25.32 4.51 -16.51
C ILE A 283 -25.45 4.88 -15.04
N VAL A 284 -24.49 5.67 -14.50
CA VAL A 284 -24.50 6.12 -13.10
C VAL A 284 -25.78 6.88 -12.77
N SER A 285 -26.20 7.83 -13.61
CA SER A 285 -27.42 8.64 -13.41
C SER A 285 -28.71 7.81 -13.37
N LYS A 286 -28.76 6.67 -14.03
CA LYS A 286 -29.91 5.74 -13.97
C LYS A 286 -29.98 5.00 -12.64
N LEU A 287 -28.83 4.76 -12.02
CA LEU A 287 -28.73 4.04 -10.74
C LEU A 287 -28.99 4.94 -9.54
N MET A 288 -28.75 6.25 -9.67
CA MET A 288 -28.96 7.24 -8.60
C MET A 288 -30.43 7.72 -8.49
N LYS A 289 -31.35 7.14 -9.24
CA LYS A 289 -32.81 7.42 -9.17
C LYS A 289 -33.50 6.45 -8.23
#